data_671b4cd5babf84d15e592680ed659217
#
_entry.id   671b4cd5babf84d15e592680ed659217
#
_cell.length_a   1.000
_cell.length_b   1.000
_cell.length_c   1.000
_cell.angle_alpha   90.00
_cell.angle_beta   90.00
_cell.angle_gamma   90.00
#
_symmetry.space_group_name_H-M   'P 1'
#
loop_
_entity.id
_entity.type
_entity.pdbx_description
1 polymer ?
#
loop_
_entity_poly.entity_id
_entity_poly.type
_entity_poly.pdbx_seq_one_letter_code
_entity_poly.pdbx_strand_id
1 'polypeptide(L)'
;MSLEFTRLSQLTGDSKYYDAVQRISDLFTAQQNKTSVPGLFPITISPAQDDLTYSNSYSFGGCADSLYEYFLKEHMLLGGHSNQYRDLYEHSIDAAKENLFFRPLNPENQDILISGSARKSALGRVKLDPEGQHLACFTGGMVALGAQVFDRGDDLLTARKLVDGCIWASDATPTGIMPEMFHLVPCEDPDKCLWDTERWHAGVKAESGLGRLGDIPDIIREDGLQPGFTKIADKRFLLRYALPWSCQTSR
;
A
#
# COMPACT_ATOMS: atom_id res chain seq x y z
N MET A 1 -4.08 -0.40 -18.02
CA MET A 1 -3.78 -0.60 -19.47
C MET A 1 -3.31 0.69 -20.18
N SER A 2 -2.96 1.74 -19.43
CA SER A 2 -2.47 2.99 -20.05
C SER A 2 -1.15 2.75 -20.80
N LEU A 3 -0.18 2.09 -20.16
CA LEU A 3 1.13 1.80 -20.77
C LEU A 3 1.02 1.05 -22.09
N GLU A 4 0.16 0.02 -22.15
CA GLU A 4 -0.02 -0.82 -23.32
C GLU A 4 -0.62 -0.03 -24.48
N PHE A 5 -1.66 0.78 -24.23
CA PHE A 5 -2.31 1.58 -25.25
C PHE A 5 -1.44 2.77 -25.70
N THR A 6 -0.72 3.42 -24.77
CA THR A 6 0.27 4.44 -25.12
C THR A 6 1.36 3.85 -26.02
N ARG A 7 1.90 2.67 -25.66
CA ARG A 7 2.91 2.00 -26.48
C ARG A 7 2.34 1.56 -27.83
N LEU A 8 1.11 1.09 -27.89
CA LEU A 8 0.45 0.74 -29.14
C LEU A 8 0.31 1.95 -30.06
N SER A 9 -0.08 3.11 -29.50
CA SER A 9 -0.13 4.37 -30.25
C SER A 9 1.22 4.75 -30.83
N GLN A 10 2.31 4.64 -30.03
CA GLN A 10 3.67 4.91 -30.49
C GLN A 10 4.12 3.98 -31.62
N LEU A 11 3.77 2.68 -31.57
CA LEU A 11 4.19 1.68 -32.54
C LEU A 11 3.40 1.78 -33.86
N THR A 12 2.11 2.10 -33.78
CA THR A 12 1.23 2.15 -34.95
C THR A 12 1.17 3.53 -35.59
N GLY A 13 1.54 4.59 -34.86
CA GLY A 13 1.33 5.97 -35.26
C GLY A 13 -0.14 6.42 -35.20
N ASP A 14 -1.06 5.61 -34.63
CA ASP A 14 -2.48 5.93 -34.52
C ASP A 14 -2.78 6.46 -33.09
N SER A 15 -3.09 7.76 -33.04
CA SER A 15 -3.31 8.47 -31.77
C SER A 15 -4.56 8.02 -31.01
N LYS A 16 -5.50 7.34 -31.65
CA LYS A 16 -6.77 6.93 -31.01
C LYS A 16 -6.57 6.10 -29.75
N TYR A 17 -5.51 5.32 -29.70
CA TYR A 17 -5.18 4.50 -28.53
C TYR A 17 -4.73 5.35 -27.36
N TYR A 18 -3.83 6.32 -27.60
CA TYR A 18 -3.41 7.28 -26.60
C TYR A 18 -4.54 8.21 -26.17
N ASP A 19 -5.37 8.70 -27.11
CA ASP A 19 -6.50 9.56 -26.81
C ASP A 19 -7.51 8.91 -25.85
N ALA A 20 -7.71 7.60 -25.97
CA ALA A 20 -8.58 6.84 -25.07
C ALA A 20 -8.04 6.81 -23.63
N VAL A 21 -6.73 6.59 -23.48
CA VAL A 21 -6.06 6.59 -22.15
C VAL A 21 -6.02 7.99 -21.56
N GLN A 22 -5.72 8.99 -22.40
CA GLN A 22 -5.62 10.38 -21.95
C GLN A 22 -6.91 10.89 -21.33
N ARG A 23 -8.07 10.56 -21.92
CA ARG A 23 -9.39 10.93 -21.34
C ARG A 23 -9.58 10.37 -19.93
N ILE A 24 -9.15 9.14 -19.69
CA ILE A 24 -9.21 8.52 -18.36
C ILE A 24 -8.23 9.22 -17.41
N SER A 25 -7.03 9.53 -17.86
CA SER A 25 -6.03 10.24 -17.06
C SER A 25 -6.46 11.66 -16.70
N ASP A 26 -7.21 12.33 -17.59
CA ASP A 26 -7.80 13.64 -17.31
C ASP A 26 -8.87 13.56 -16.21
N LEU A 27 -9.65 12.47 -16.15
CA LEU A 27 -10.59 12.22 -15.04
C LEU A 27 -9.82 12.03 -13.71
N PHE A 28 -8.74 11.27 -13.70
CA PHE A 28 -7.90 11.12 -12.52
C PHE A 28 -7.40 12.47 -12.03
N THR A 29 -6.84 13.28 -12.91
CA THR A 29 -6.34 14.64 -12.58
C THR A 29 -7.46 15.54 -12.04
N ALA A 30 -8.63 15.54 -12.69
CA ALA A 30 -9.77 16.38 -12.30
C ALA A 30 -10.38 16.00 -10.94
N GLN A 31 -10.18 14.76 -10.48
CA GLN A 31 -10.86 14.23 -9.29
C GLN A 31 -9.93 13.83 -8.16
N GLN A 32 -8.62 13.75 -8.33
CA GLN A 32 -7.66 13.31 -7.31
C GLN A 32 -7.82 14.07 -5.98
N ASN A 33 -8.01 15.38 -6.04
CA ASN A 33 -8.16 16.22 -4.85
C ASN A 33 -9.61 16.30 -4.32
N LYS A 34 -10.56 15.62 -4.98
CA LYS A 34 -11.98 15.58 -4.58
C LYS A 34 -12.35 14.31 -3.82
N THR A 35 -11.45 13.33 -3.79
CA THR A 35 -11.66 12.09 -3.04
C THR A 35 -11.72 12.34 -1.54
N SER A 36 -12.18 11.38 -0.80
CA SER A 36 -12.25 11.47 0.66
C SER A 36 -10.89 11.52 1.36
N VAL A 37 -9.84 11.06 0.66
CA VAL A 37 -8.42 11.22 1.03
C VAL A 37 -7.73 11.87 -0.17
N PRO A 38 -7.65 13.21 -0.23
CA PRO A 38 -7.05 13.91 -1.37
C PRO A 38 -5.66 13.36 -1.68
N GLY A 39 -5.39 13.13 -2.96
CA GLY A 39 -4.17 12.46 -3.42
C GLY A 39 -4.36 10.97 -3.71
N LEU A 40 -5.25 10.26 -2.99
CA LEU A 40 -5.52 8.84 -3.22
C LEU A 40 -6.83 8.61 -3.95
N PHE A 41 -6.90 7.48 -4.67
CA PHE A 41 -8.14 7.00 -5.29
C PHE A 41 -8.70 5.82 -4.51
N PRO A 42 -10.03 5.73 -4.34
CA PRO A 42 -10.64 4.61 -3.64
C PRO A 42 -10.52 3.32 -4.46
N ILE A 43 -10.49 2.19 -3.76
CA ILE A 43 -10.39 0.86 -4.39
C ILE A 43 -11.62 0.47 -5.22
N THR A 44 -12.71 1.20 -5.06
CA THR A 44 -13.94 1.03 -5.84
C THR A 44 -14.38 2.36 -6.40
N ILE A 45 -14.60 2.42 -7.69
CA ILE A 45 -15.05 3.58 -8.45
C ILE A 45 -16.36 3.29 -9.17
N SER A 46 -17.06 4.32 -9.67
CA SER A 46 -18.28 4.19 -10.48
C SER A 46 -18.02 4.61 -11.94
N PRO A 47 -17.58 3.69 -12.81
CA PRO A 47 -17.26 4.05 -14.21
C PRO A 47 -18.46 4.55 -15.01
N ALA A 48 -19.67 4.08 -14.69
CA ALA A 48 -20.89 4.50 -15.37
C ALA A 48 -21.29 5.97 -15.10
N GLN A 49 -20.71 6.56 -14.05
CA GLN A 49 -20.97 7.94 -13.64
C GLN A 49 -19.74 8.83 -13.77
N ASP A 50 -18.64 8.29 -14.30
CA ASP A 50 -17.32 8.94 -14.33
C ASP A 50 -16.90 9.44 -12.93
N ASP A 51 -17.33 8.73 -11.86
CA ASP A 51 -17.10 9.11 -10.47
C ASP A 51 -15.99 8.25 -9.83
N LEU A 52 -14.84 8.88 -9.64
CA LEU A 52 -13.68 8.30 -8.98
C LEU A 52 -13.71 8.55 -7.45
N THR A 53 -14.77 9.16 -6.92
CA THR A 53 -14.90 9.49 -5.49
C THR A 53 -15.94 8.59 -4.78
N TYR A 54 -16.45 7.59 -5.48
CA TYR A 54 -17.59 6.77 -5.07
C TYR A 54 -17.43 6.05 -3.73
N SER A 55 -16.22 5.59 -3.39
CA SER A 55 -15.95 4.79 -2.20
C SER A 55 -15.03 5.51 -1.21
N ASN A 56 -14.96 4.97 0.01
CA ASN A 56 -14.22 5.55 1.13
C ASN A 56 -13.04 4.68 1.59
N SER A 57 -12.68 3.63 0.85
CA SER A 57 -11.61 2.70 1.19
C SER A 57 -10.43 2.89 0.25
N TYR A 58 -9.23 3.00 0.79
CA TYR A 58 -7.99 3.34 0.09
C TYR A 58 -6.90 2.35 0.45
N SER A 59 -6.11 1.90 -0.52
CA SER A 59 -5.00 0.98 -0.32
C SER A 59 -4.06 1.01 -1.52
N PHE A 60 -2.82 0.57 -1.34
CA PHE A 60 -1.92 0.18 -2.42
C PHE A 60 -1.91 -1.34 -2.64
N GLY A 61 -2.79 -2.07 -1.98
CA GLY A 61 -3.02 -3.50 -2.17
C GLY A 61 -4.02 -3.81 -3.28
N GLY A 62 -4.70 -4.92 -3.14
CA GLY A 62 -5.65 -5.42 -4.15
C GLY A 62 -6.67 -4.39 -4.61
N CYS A 63 -6.96 -4.40 -5.91
CA CYS A 63 -7.85 -3.49 -6.64
C CYS A 63 -7.32 -2.08 -6.91
N ALA A 64 -6.19 -1.66 -6.32
CA ALA A 64 -5.62 -0.32 -6.53
C ALA A 64 -4.13 -0.33 -6.87
N ASP A 65 -3.46 -1.46 -6.68
CA ASP A 65 -2.02 -1.69 -6.76
C ASP A 65 -1.34 -1.04 -7.97
N SER A 66 -1.67 -1.47 -9.17
CA SER A 66 -1.00 -1.02 -10.39
C SER A 66 -1.41 0.39 -10.86
N LEU A 67 -2.45 1.00 -10.28
CA LEU A 67 -2.85 2.36 -10.68
C LEU A 67 -1.71 3.35 -10.44
N TYR A 68 -1.17 3.37 -9.23
CA TYR A 68 -0.13 4.31 -8.82
C TYR A 68 1.21 4.02 -9.48
N GLU A 69 1.53 2.74 -9.66
CA GLU A 69 2.69 2.29 -10.42
C GLU A 69 2.63 2.76 -11.88
N TYR A 70 1.44 2.73 -12.47
CA TYR A 70 1.24 3.15 -13.86
C TYR A 70 1.40 4.66 -14.04
N PHE A 71 1.09 5.51 -13.07
CA PHE A 71 1.38 6.95 -13.18
C PHE A 71 2.88 7.18 -13.38
N LEU A 72 3.72 6.56 -12.55
CA LEU A 72 5.16 6.67 -12.66
C LEU A 72 5.69 6.13 -13.99
N LYS A 73 5.26 4.93 -14.37
CA LYS A 73 5.72 4.27 -15.60
C LYS A 73 5.24 4.97 -16.86
N GLU A 74 4.04 5.54 -16.86
CA GLU A 74 3.53 6.34 -17.97
C GLU A 74 4.35 7.62 -18.16
N HIS A 75 4.70 8.33 -17.09
CA HIS A 75 5.62 9.45 -17.15
C HIS A 75 6.95 9.05 -17.83
N MET A 76 7.52 7.91 -17.42
CA MET A 76 8.76 7.38 -18.00
C MET A 76 8.58 7.01 -19.49
N LEU A 77 7.48 6.34 -19.84
CA LEU A 77 7.17 5.93 -21.22
C LEU A 77 7.01 7.14 -22.17
N LEU A 78 6.51 8.25 -21.64
CA LEU A 78 6.38 9.54 -22.33
C LEU A 78 7.68 10.38 -22.30
N GLY A 79 8.80 9.78 -21.93
CA GLY A 79 10.11 10.43 -21.92
C GLY A 79 10.30 11.50 -20.84
N GLY A 80 9.51 11.47 -19.78
CA GLY A 80 9.58 12.45 -18.69
C GLY A 80 8.93 13.81 -19.01
N HIS A 81 8.18 13.93 -20.11
CA HIS A 81 7.60 15.20 -20.55
C HIS A 81 6.20 15.49 -20.01
N SER A 82 5.54 14.53 -19.36
CA SER A 82 4.19 14.70 -18.84
C SER A 82 4.21 15.09 -17.36
N ASN A 83 3.96 16.36 -17.05
CA ASN A 83 3.77 16.79 -15.66
C ASN A 83 2.51 16.18 -15.03
N GLN A 84 1.49 15.91 -15.80
CA GLN A 84 0.23 15.32 -15.33
C GLN A 84 0.47 14.01 -14.56
N TYR A 85 1.22 13.08 -15.12
CA TYR A 85 1.50 11.79 -14.49
C TYR A 85 2.48 11.94 -13.31
N ARG A 86 3.40 12.89 -13.38
CA ARG A 86 4.25 13.26 -12.26
C ARG A 86 3.42 13.73 -11.07
N ASP A 87 2.55 14.73 -11.30
CA ASP A 87 1.70 15.31 -10.25
C ASP A 87 0.77 14.26 -9.63
N LEU A 88 0.15 13.40 -10.47
CA LEU A 88 -0.70 12.29 -10.01
C LEU A 88 0.07 11.35 -9.08
N TYR A 89 1.31 11.00 -9.44
CA TYR A 89 2.16 10.14 -8.62
C TYR A 89 2.59 10.82 -7.32
N GLU A 90 3.17 12.02 -7.40
CA GLU A 90 3.72 12.73 -6.24
C GLU A 90 2.64 12.99 -5.18
N HIS A 91 1.47 13.48 -5.57
CA HIS A 91 0.35 13.67 -4.65
C HIS A 91 -0.11 12.35 -4.01
N SER A 92 -0.08 11.26 -4.79
CA SER A 92 -0.47 9.95 -4.24
C SER A 92 0.52 9.43 -3.21
N ILE A 93 1.83 9.58 -3.44
CA ILE A 93 2.84 9.13 -2.49
C ILE A 93 2.81 9.98 -1.22
N ASP A 94 2.64 11.30 -1.34
CA ASP A 94 2.56 12.17 -0.17
C ASP A 94 1.32 11.82 0.68
N ALA A 95 0.17 11.63 0.06
CA ALA A 95 -1.04 11.20 0.76
C ALA A 95 -0.91 9.79 1.38
N ALA A 96 -0.18 8.88 0.73
CA ALA A 96 0.07 7.54 1.25
C ALA A 96 0.99 7.54 2.48
N LYS A 97 2.03 8.38 2.50
CA LYS A 97 2.89 8.58 3.67
C LYS A 97 2.10 9.03 4.90
N GLU A 98 1.10 9.87 4.69
CA GLU A 98 0.28 10.42 5.78
C GLU A 98 -0.82 9.45 6.25
N ASN A 99 -1.36 8.61 5.36
CA ASN A 99 -2.60 7.90 5.63
C ASN A 99 -2.50 6.37 5.55
N LEU A 100 -1.50 5.81 4.83
CA LEU A 100 -1.38 4.38 4.58
C LEU A 100 -0.15 3.75 5.23
N PHE A 101 1.00 4.44 5.19
CA PHE A 101 2.25 3.87 5.69
C PHE A 101 2.34 4.03 7.20
N PHE A 102 2.60 2.94 7.89
CA PHE A 102 2.71 2.96 9.34
C PHE A 102 3.87 2.10 9.83
N ARG A 103 4.48 2.51 10.94
CA ARG A 103 5.46 1.71 11.67
C ARG A 103 4.72 0.72 12.55
N PRO A 104 4.93 -0.61 12.36
CA PRO A 104 4.32 -1.62 13.22
C PRO A 104 5.11 -1.78 14.51
N LEU A 105 4.40 -2.11 15.60
CA LEU A 105 4.99 -2.62 16.81
C LEU A 105 5.62 -3.99 16.52
N ASN A 106 6.93 -4.14 16.71
CA ASN A 106 7.65 -5.37 16.43
C ASN A 106 8.69 -5.67 17.53
N PRO A 107 8.97 -6.96 17.85
CA PRO A 107 9.83 -7.36 18.97
C PRO A 107 11.26 -6.84 18.86
N GLU A 108 11.77 -6.70 17.65
CA GLU A 108 13.14 -6.26 17.39
C GLU A 108 13.29 -4.73 17.41
N ASN A 109 12.20 -3.99 17.64
CA ASN A 109 12.15 -2.53 17.62
C ASN A 109 12.64 -1.90 16.30
N GLN A 110 12.54 -2.65 15.20
CA GLN A 110 13.01 -2.20 13.90
C GLN A 110 12.20 -0.99 13.41
N ASP A 111 12.89 -0.06 12.78
CA ASP A 111 12.28 1.10 12.14
C ASP A 111 11.88 0.78 10.71
N ILE A 112 10.80 0.03 10.58
CA ILE A 112 10.22 -0.47 9.32
C ILE A 112 8.86 0.16 9.07
N LEU A 113 8.38 0.07 7.82
CA LEU A 113 7.05 0.51 7.43
C LEU A 113 6.26 -0.61 6.77
N ILE A 114 4.96 -0.61 7.00
CA ILE A 114 3.99 -1.44 6.29
C ILE A 114 3.02 -0.51 5.57
N SER A 115 2.64 -0.89 4.34
CA SER A 115 1.56 -0.23 3.61
C SER A 115 0.23 -0.83 4.06
N GLY A 116 -0.51 -0.07 4.85
CA GLY A 116 -1.85 -0.41 5.32
C GLY A 116 -2.93 0.03 4.35
N SER A 117 -4.16 0.05 4.87
CA SER A 117 -5.33 0.60 4.21
C SER A 117 -5.88 1.79 5.01
N ALA A 118 -6.64 2.65 4.37
CA ALA A 118 -7.34 3.73 5.05
C ALA A 118 -8.81 3.74 4.70
N ARG A 119 -9.65 4.12 5.66
CA ARG A 119 -11.08 4.25 5.44
C ARG A 119 -11.60 5.54 6.05
N LYS A 120 -12.41 6.29 5.30
CA LYS A 120 -13.14 7.42 5.87
C LYS A 120 -14.42 6.94 6.55
N SER A 121 -14.56 7.27 7.81
CA SER A 121 -15.76 6.98 8.61
C SER A 121 -16.94 7.88 8.22
N ALA A 122 -18.16 7.51 8.60
CA ALA A 122 -19.34 8.33 8.42
C ALA A 122 -19.25 9.72 9.11
N LEU A 123 -18.39 9.85 10.13
CA LEU A 123 -18.09 11.11 10.82
C LEU A 123 -17.02 11.96 10.10
N GLY A 124 -16.60 11.57 8.91
CA GLY A 124 -15.63 12.31 8.08
C GLY A 124 -14.15 12.12 8.46
N ARG A 125 -13.84 11.29 9.46
CA ARG A 125 -12.47 11.03 9.89
C ARG A 125 -11.86 9.90 9.07
N VAL A 126 -10.66 10.11 8.55
CA VAL A 126 -9.85 9.05 7.95
C VAL A 126 -9.22 8.24 9.09
N LYS A 127 -9.35 6.93 9.01
CA LYS A 127 -8.77 5.99 9.97
C LYS A 127 -7.89 5.00 9.22
N LEU A 128 -6.66 4.84 9.68
CA LEU A 128 -5.78 3.76 9.25
C LEU A 128 -6.39 2.42 9.69
N ASP A 129 -6.42 1.47 8.76
CA ASP A 129 -6.61 0.06 9.00
C ASP A 129 -5.23 -0.60 8.86
N PRO A 130 -4.64 -1.11 9.96
CA PRO A 130 -3.27 -1.62 9.97
C PRO A 130 -3.19 -3.04 9.39
N GLU A 131 -3.89 -3.28 8.30
CA GLU A 131 -3.86 -4.50 7.52
C GLU A 131 -2.71 -4.47 6.52
N GLY A 132 -1.71 -5.34 6.71
CA GLY A 132 -0.68 -5.60 5.71
C GLY A 132 -1.15 -6.65 4.69
N GLN A 133 -0.76 -6.46 3.43
CA GLN A 133 -1.01 -7.39 2.34
C GLN A 133 0.31 -7.72 1.65
N HIS A 134 0.53 -9.01 1.36
CA HIS A 134 1.70 -9.44 0.58
C HIS A 134 1.79 -8.69 -0.77
N LEU A 135 0.66 -8.52 -1.44
CA LEU A 135 0.59 -7.80 -2.71
C LEU A 135 1.15 -6.37 -2.60
N ALA A 136 0.91 -5.68 -1.49
CA ALA A 136 1.38 -4.31 -1.29
C ALA A 136 2.91 -4.18 -1.14
N CYS A 137 3.66 -5.27 -1.08
CA CYS A 137 5.13 -5.25 -0.98
C CYS A 137 5.82 -4.62 -2.21
N PHE A 138 5.16 -4.59 -3.38
CA PHE A 138 5.67 -3.89 -4.56
C PHE A 138 5.85 -2.38 -4.32
N THR A 139 5.13 -1.80 -3.35
CA THR A 139 5.13 -0.36 -3.05
C THR A 139 6.53 0.16 -2.74
N GLY A 140 7.35 -0.62 -2.02
CA GLY A 140 8.74 -0.24 -1.73
C GLY A 140 9.56 -0.03 -3.01
N GLY A 141 9.45 -0.92 -3.99
CA GLY A 141 10.10 -0.78 -5.29
C GLY A 141 9.55 0.39 -6.11
N MET A 142 8.23 0.59 -6.10
CA MET A 142 7.58 1.72 -6.78
C MET A 142 8.07 3.06 -6.20
N VAL A 143 8.11 3.20 -4.87
CA VAL A 143 8.56 4.42 -4.19
C VAL A 143 10.04 4.67 -4.45
N ALA A 144 10.89 3.63 -4.46
CA ALA A 144 12.31 3.75 -4.79
C ALA A 144 12.53 4.25 -6.23
N LEU A 145 11.79 3.69 -7.19
CA LEU A 145 11.87 4.12 -8.58
C LEU A 145 11.41 5.57 -8.74
N GLY A 146 10.29 5.95 -8.13
CA GLY A 146 9.78 7.32 -8.16
C GLY A 146 10.73 8.32 -7.51
N ALA A 147 11.40 7.93 -6.42
CA ALA A 147 12.42 8.74 -5.77
C ALA A 147 13.56 9.09 -6.72
N GLN A 148 14.00 8.14 -7.54
CA GLN A 148 15.06 8.38 -8.55
C GLN A 148 14.56 9.20 -9.75
N VAL A 149 13.35 8.91 -10.23
CA VAL A 149 12.79 9.56 -11.44
C VAL A 149 12.45 11.03 -11.18
N PHE A 150 11.97 11.35 -9.97
CA PHE A 150 11.50 12.68 -9.61
C PHE A 150 12.43 13.44 -8.65
N ASP A 151 13.65 12.93 -8.42
CA ASP A 151 14.66 13.53 -7.53
C ASP A 151 14.12 13.79 -6.10
N ARG A 152 13.38 12.79 -5.57
CA ARG A 152 12.79 12.82 -4.23
C ARG A 152 13.62 11.97 -3.27
N GLY A 153 14.83 12.41 -2.95
CA GLY A 153 15.82 11.65 -2.18
C GLY A 153 15.31 11.11 -0.84
N ASP A 154 14.47 11.85 -0.13
CA ASP A 154 13.88 11.44 1.16
C ASP A 154 12.95 10.21 1.01
N ASP A 155 12.36 10.01 -0.16
CA ASP A 155 11.49 8.85 -0.42
C ASP A 155 12.28 7.53 -0.49
N LEU A 156 13.60 7.58 -0.72
CA LEU A 156 14.44 6.37 -0.68
C LEU A 156 14.46 5.73 0.71
N LEU A 157 14.46 6.53 1.77
CA LEU A 157 14.37 6.00 3.13
C LEU A 157 13.01 5.35 3.39
N THR A 158 11.93 5.98 2.93
CA THR A 158 10.57 5.42 3.00
C THR A 158 10.49 4.10 2.23
N ALA A 159 11.01 4.07 1.01
CA ALA A 159 11.08 2.87 0.18
C ALA A 159 11.82 1.73 0.87
N ARG A 160 12.99 2.03 1.46
CA ARG A 160 13.79 1.06 2.21
C ARG A 160 13.01 0.47 3.38
N LYS A 161 12.39 1.33 4.20
CA LYS A 161 11.58 0.87 5.35
C LYS A 161 10.39 0.00 4.93
N LEU A 162 9.75 0.28 3.78
CA LEU A 162 8.67 -0.55 3.23
C LEU A 162 9.16 -1.93 2.78
N VAL A 163 10.34 -1.99 2.15
CA VAL A 163 10.96 -3.27 1.78
C VAL A 163 11.34 -4.06 3.02
N ASP A 164 12.02 -3.43 3.98
CA ASP A 164 12.44 -4.06 5.23
C ASP A 164 11.22 -4.56 6.02
N GLY A 165 10.07 -3.85 5.97
CA GLY A 165 8.81 -4.27 6.56
C GLY A 165 8.26 -5.57 5.95
N CYS A 166 8.33 -5.71 4.62
CA CYS A 166 7.93 -6.94 3.95
C CYS A 166 8.88 -8.12 4.24
N ILE A 167 10.19 -7.85 4.32
CA ILE A 167 11.18 -8.84 4.72
C ILE A 167 10.89 -9.30 6.15
N TRP A 168 10.71 -8.36 7.08
CA TRP A 168 10.35 -8.67 8.47
C TRP A 168 9.08 -9.54 8.55
N ALA A 169 8.02 -9.17 7.83
CA ALA A 169 6.77 -9.93 7.86
C ALA A 169 6.93 -11.36 7.33
N SER A 170 7.89 -11.61 6.44
CA SER A 170 8.24 -12.95 5.97
C SER A 170 9.08 -13.70 7.01
N ASP A 171 10.14 -13.08 7.52
CA ASP A 171 11.09 -13.69 8.46
C ASP A 171 10.45 -14.00 9.82
N ALA A 172 9.44 -13.22 10.23
CA ALA A 172 8.68 -13.45 11.45
C ALA A 172 7.86 -14.76 11.43
N THR A 173 7.65 -15.36 10.26
CA THR A 173 6.92 -16.63 10.16
C THR A 173 7.86 -17.83 10.19
N PRO A 174 7.44 -18.98 10.75
CA PRO A 174 8.30 -20.18 10.83
C PRO A 174 8.73 -20.74 9.46
N THR A 175 7.99 -20.40 8.40
CA THR A 175 8.26 -20.88 7.03
C THR A 175 9.02 -19.88 6.17
N GLY A 176 9.25 -18.65 6.66
CA GLY A 176 9.77 -17.56 5.84
C GLY A 176 8.78 -17.03 4.78
N ILE A 177 7.50 -17.42 4.89
CA ILE A 177 6.46 -17.02 3.95
C ILE A 177 5.42 -16.20 4.69
N MET A 178 5.33 -14.90 4.42
CA MET A 178 4.32 -14.05 5.02
C MET A 178 2.90 -14.44 4.58
N PRO A 179 1.87 -14.20 5.42
CA PRO A 179 0.48 -14.37 5.00
C PRO A 179 0.09 -13.42 3.86
N GLU A 180 -0.97 -13.76 3.12
CA GLU A 180 -1.52 -12.82 2.11
C GLU A 180 -2.08 -11.57 2.75
N MET A 181 -2.80 -11.72 3.88
CA MET A 181 -3.39 -10.61 4.61
C MET A 181 -3.23 -10.85 6.12
N PHE A 182 -2.77 -9.83 6.82
CA PHE A 182 -2.51 -9.87 8.25
C PHE A 182 -2.72 -8.49 8.88
N HIS A 183 -2.96 -8.45 10.20
CA HIS A 183 -3.09 -7.21 10.95
C HIS A 183 -1.97 -7.07 11.98
N LEU A 184 -1.60 -5.83 12.25
CA LEU A 184 -0.53 -5.43 13.16
C LEU A 184 -1.03 -4.34 14.13
N VAL A 185 -0.24 -4.02 15.15
CA VAL A 185 -0.47 -2.85 15.99
C VAL A 185 0.39 -1.69 15.46
N PRO A 186 -0.20 -0.58 15.03
CA PRO A 186 0.60 0.59 14.64
C PRO A 186 1.19 1.27 15.88
N CYS A 187 2.40 1.80 15.76
CA CYS A 187 2.97 2.67 16.78
C CYS A 187 2.21 4.00 16.85
N GLU A 188 1.98 4.50 18.05
CA GLU A 188 1.35 5.82 18.24
C GLU A 188 2.33 6.94 17.91
N ASP A 189 3.58 6.78 18.35
CA ASP A 189 4.69 7.66 18.03
C ASP A 189 5.69 6.84 17.19
N PRO A 190 5.80 7.08 15.88
CA PRO A 190 6.75 6.34 15.04
C PRO A 190 8.21 6.48 15.47
N ASP A 191 8.58 7.57 16.16
CA ASP A 191 9.95 7.80 16.60
C ASP A 191 10.27 7.07 17.92
N LYS A 192 9.24 6.74 18.73
CA LYS A 192 9.36 6.11 20.05
C LYS A 192 8.59 4.80 20.13
N CYS A 193 8.85 3.92 19.20
CA CYS A 193 8.18 2.63 19.09
C CYS A 193 9.01 1.51 19.70
N LEU A 194 8.86 1.28 20.98
CA LEU A 194 9.45 0.14 21.68
C LEU A 194 8.43 -0.99 21.80
N TRP A 195 8.92 -2.23 21.76
CA TRP A 195 8.08 -3.41 21.94
C TRP A 195 7.35 -3.36 23.29
N ASP A 196 6.05 -3.61 23.22
CA ASP A 196 5.13 -3.68 24.35
C ASP A 196 4.22 -4.89 24.19
N THR A 197 4.46 -5.93 24.99
CA THR A 197 3.70 -7.18 24.96
C THR A 197 2.24 -6.98 25.36
N GLU A 198 1.96 -6.09 26.32
CA GLU A 198 0.59 -5.84 26.77
C GLU A 198 -0.21 -5.15 25.68
N ARG A 199 0.40 -4.20 24.98
CA ARG A 199 -0.20 -3.52 23.84
C ARG A 199 -0.42 -4.48 22.68
N TRP A 200 0.51 -5.37 22.39
CA TRP A 200 0.33 -6.43 21.41
C TRP A 200 -0.84 -7.34 21.77
N HIS A 201 -0.91 -7.82 23.02
CA HIS A 201 -2.01 -8.64 23.53
C HIS A 201 -3.37 -7.90 23.44
N ALA A 202 -3.40 -6.61 23.74
CA ALA A 202 -4.61 -5.81 23.56
C ALA A 202 -5.05 -5.75 22.08
N GLY A 203 -4.09 -5.65 21.15
CA GLY A 203 -4.34 -5.74 19.70
C GLY A 203 -4.91 -7.10 19.29
N VAL A 204 -4.33 -8.20 19.76
CA VAL A 204 -4.84 -9.56 19.51
C VAL A 204 -6.28 -9.70 20.01
N LYS A 205 -6.58 -9.19 21.21
CA LYS A 205 -7.92 -9.19 21.77
C LYS A 205 -8.90 -8.38 20.94
N ALA A 206 -8.50 -7.22 20.45
CA ALA A 206 -9.34 -6.35 19.64
C ALA A 206 -9.72 -7.02 18.30
N GLU A 207 -8.76 -7.72 17.67
CA GLU A 207 -8.96 -8.40 16.38
C GLU A 207 -9.67 -9.76 16.50
N SER A 208 -9.66 -10.39 17.69
CA SER A 208 -10.32 -11.70 17.89
C SER A 208 -11.85 -11.65 17.85
N GLY A 209 -12.44 -10.45 17.89
CA GLY A 209 -13.88 -10.23 17.79
C GLY A 209 -14.64 -10.32 19.12
N LEU A 210 -15.81 -9.64 19.14
CA LEU A 210 -16.72 -9.69 20.29
C LEU A 210 -17.30 -11.11 20.43
N GLY A 211 -16.95 -11.78 21.53
CA GLY A 211 -17.53 -13.09 21.88
C GLY A 211 -16.60 -14.29 21.76
N ARG A 212 -15.36 -14.11 21.29
CA ARG A 212 -14.37 -15.18 21.40
C ARG A 212 -13.97 -15.36 22.87
N LEU A 213 -14.35 -16.49 23.45
CA LEU A 213 -13.97 -16.89 24.80
C LEU A 213 -12.60 -17.57 24.74
N GLY A 214 -11.67 -17.16 25.57
CA GLY A 214 -10.33 -17.73 25.68
C GLY A 214 -9.32 -16.70 26.22
N ASP A 215 -8.29 -17.21 26.86
CA ASP A 215 -7.17 -16.38 27.26
C ASP A 215 -6.31 -16.01 26.05
N ILE A 216 -5.65 -14.85 26.09
CA ILE A 216 -4.83 -14.36 24.98
C ILE A 216 -3.76 -15.38 24.53
N PRO A 217 -3.04 -16.08 25.43
CA PRO A 217 -2.09 -17.12 25.02
C PRO A 217 -2.72 -18.26 24.22
N ASP A 218 -3.97 -18.63 24.54
CA ASP A 218 -4.70 -19.66 23.80
C ASP A 218 -5.06 -19.18 22.39
N ILE A 219 -5.55 -17.96 22.26
CA ILE A 219 -5.84 -17.34 20.96
C ILE A 219 -4.59 -17.29 20.07
N ILE A 220 -3.46 -16.82 20.63
CA ILE A 220 -2.17 -16.74 19.91
C ILE A 220 -1.75 -18.11 19.40
N ARG A 221 -1.87 -19.16 20.25
CA ARG A 221 -1.51 -20.52 19.88
C ARG A 221 -2.43 -21.11 18.82
N GLU A 222 -3.75 -20.94 18.96
CA GLU A 222 -4.75 -21.48 18.03
C GLU A 222 -4.67 -20.84 16.65
N ASP A 223 -4.47 -19.52 16.59
CA ASP A 223 -4.35 -18.79 15.34
C ASP A 223 -2.95 -18.86 14.74
N GLY A 224 -1.95 -19.35 15.52
CA GLY A 224 -0.55 -19.45 15.11
C GLY A 224 0.10 -18.08 14.91
N LEU A 225 -0.29 -17.10 15.76
CA LEU A 225 0.21 -15.74 15.67
C LEU A 225 1.66 -15.67 16.15
N GLN A 226 2.49 -15.01 15.37
CA GLN A 226 3.84 -14.64 15.77
C GLN A 226 3.82 -13.26 16.46
N PRO A 227 4.79 -12.96 17.34
CA PRO A 227 4.88 -11.64 17.97
C PRO A 227 4.84 -10.50 16.94
N GLY A 228 3.98 -9.51 17.19
CA GLY A 228 3.71 -8.42 16.26
C GLY A 228 2.41 -8.59 15.46
N PHE A 229 2.07 -9.82 15.07
CA PHE A 229 0.82 -10.10 14.36
C PHE A 229 -0.36 -10.19 15.34
N THR A 230 -1.44 -9.47 15.02
CA THR A 230 -2.68 -9.50 15.83
C THR A 230 -3.74 -10.40 15.22
N LYS A 231 -3.66 -10.62 13.89
CA LYS A 231 -4.56 -11.50 13.14
C LYS A 231 -3.90 -11.92 11.84
N ILE A 232 -4.19 -13.13 11.41
CA ILE A 232 -3.89 -13.59 10.06
C ILE A 232 -5.23 -13.79 9.35
N ALA A 233 -5.54 -12.86 8.44
CA ALA A 233 -6.83 -12.84 7.76
C ALA A 233 -6.87 -13.80 6.56
N ASP A 234 -5.75 -13.97 5.86
CA ASP A 234 -5.62 -14.90 4.74
C ASP A 234 -4.25 -15.58 4.75
N LYS A 235 -4.26 -16.94 4.82
CA LYS A 235 -3.05 -17.79 4.83
C LYS A 235 -2.75 -18.44 3.48
N ARG A 236 -3.56 -18.17 2.44
CA ARG A 236 -3.38 -18.79 1.12
C ARG A 236 -2.11 -18.30 0.47
N PHE A 237 -1.51 -19.13 -0.36
CA PHE A 237 -0.35 -18.78 -1.16
C PHE A 237 -0.82 -18.33 -2.56
N LEU A 238 -1.00 -17.02 -2.73
CA LEU A 238 -1.51 -16.41 -3.96
C LEU A 238 -0.48 -15.41 -4.52
N LEU A 239 -0.54 -15.16 -5.83
CA LEU A 239 0.13 -14.06 -6.55
C LEU A 239 1.51 -13.62 -6.00
N ARG A 240 2.44 -14.58 -5.78
CA ARG A 240 3.75 -14.34 -5.15
C ARG A 240 4.80 -13.68 -6.08
N TYR A 241 4.39 -13.09 -7.18
CA TYR A 241 5.31 -12.46 -8.14
C TYR A 241 5.81 -11.08 -7.73
N ALA A 242 5.21 -10.46 -6.71
CA ALA A 242 5.55 -9.09 -6.29
C ALA A 242 6.90 -8.96 -5.56
N LEU A 243 7.41 -10.04 -4.96
CA LEU A 243 8.63 -10.02 -4.14
C LEU A 243 9.98 -9.98 -4.90
N PRO A 244 10.16 -10.56 -6.12
CA PRO A 244 11.49 -10.65 -6.72
C PRO A 244 12.16 -9.30 -6.99
N TRP A 245 11.41 -8.26 -7.24
CA TRP A 245 11.96 -6.94 -7.58
C TRP A 245 12.35 -6.09 -6.37
N SER A 246 11.59 -6.19 -5.28
CA SER A 246 11.86 -5.42 -4.06
C SER A 246 13.03 -6.01 -3.25
N CYS A 247 13.22 -7.34 -3.26
CA CYS A 247 14.27 -7.99 -2.50
C CYS A 247 15.64 -8.05 -3.22
N GLN A 248 15.69 -7.95 -4.55
CA GLN A 248 16.95 -8.03 -5.32
C GLN A 248 17.78 -6.75 -5.30
N THR A 249 17.21 -5.61 -4.94
CA THR A 249 17.92 -4.31 -4.92
C THR A 249 18.58 -3.98 -3.59
N SER A 250 18.45 -4.82 -2.55
CA SER A 250 18.93 -4.56 -1.19
C SER A 250 20.12 -5.43 -0.75
N ARG A 251 20.83 -6.12 -1.68
CA ARG A 251 22.09 -6.84 -1.39
C ARG A 251 23.26 -6.20 -2.11
#